data_183ace9243b56fe27bf524c8a358b3d6
#
_entry.id   183ace9243b56fe27bf524c8a358b3d6
#
_cell.length_a   1.000
_cell.length_b   1.000
_cell.length_c   1.000
_cell.angle_alpha   90.00
_cell.angle_beta   90.00
_cell.angle_gamma   90.00
#
_symmetry.space_group_name_H-M   'P 1'
#
loop_
_entity.id
_entity.type
_entity.pdbx_description
1 polymer ?
#
loop_
_entity_poly.entity_id
_entity_poly.type
_entity_poly.pdbx_seq_one_letter_code
_entity_poly.pdbx_strand_id
1 'polypeptide(L)'
;NEGVDAVCVSVKGASDSLEINARGNKAIFPLKAWRALLEAEKEHTLEVTVTARTDGRWLRYPSFAWQVVADKLDAYVSYRLIEPGYEVWNTLQIRERCIENFEERILADNSQTDGKCMNCHVHGGNSGNLSMFHLRGEGGGTVLNRDGKLRKLALKNEQMISAAVYGDFHPDGRYGVFSSNVIIPMFHTESNRRLEVYDTVSDLAVADFDGNRMILSPLTAD
;
A
#
# COMPACT_ATOMS: atom_id res chain seq x y z
N ASN A 1 -3.89 12.03 -18.90
CA ASN A 1 -3.55 12.59 -20.20
C ASN A 1 -4.77 13.32 -20.73
N GLU A 2 -4.75 14.63 -20.61
CA GLU A 2 -5.78 15.51 -21.16
C GLU A 2 -5.71 15.46 -22.69
N GLY A 3 -6.87 15.61 -23.35
CA GLY A 3 -6.95 15.65 -24.80
C GLY A 3 -6.97 14.33 -25.55
N VAL A 4 -7.04 13.18 -24.85
CA VAL A 4 -7.18 11.86 -25.51
C VAL A 4 -8.65 11.52 -25.69
N ASP A 5 -9.11 11.39 -26.95
CA ASP A 5 -10.50 11.07 -27.31
C ASP A 5 -10.78 9.56 -27.33
N ALA A 6 -9.79 8.78 -27.72
CA ALA A 6 -9.90 7.34 -27.85
C ALA A 6 -8.53 6.67 -27.74
N VAL A 7 -8.52 5.42 -27.29
CA VAL A 7 -7.33 4.58 -27.25
C VAL A 7 -7.62 3.21 -27.87
N CYS A 8 -6.61 2.67 -28.54
CA CYS A 8 -6.54 1.27 -28.93
C CYS A 8 -5.32 0.67 -28.23
N VAL A 9 -5.54 -0.39 -27.46
CA VAL A 9 -4.46 -1.13 -26.79
C VAL A 9 -4.45 -2.55 -27.31
N SER A 10 -3.33 -2.94 -27.89
CA SER A 10 -3.07 -4.30 -28.36
C SER A 10 -2.02 -4.94 -27.47
N VAL A 11 -2.31 -6.16 -27.01
CA VAL A 11 -1.40 -6.98 -26.20
C VAL A 11 -1.23 -8.30 -26.95
N LYS A 12 0.00 -8.60 -27.34
CA LYS A 12 0.32 -9.77 -28.16
C LYS A 12 1.33 -10.65 -27.43
N GLY A 13 0.96 -11.90 -27.21
CA GLY A 13 1.82 -12.96 -26.72
C GLY A 13 2.38 -13.82 -27.84
N ALA A 14 2.98 -14.94 -27.50
CA ALA A 14 3.51 -15.92 -28.44
C ALA A 14 2.39 -16.74 -29.12
N SER A 15 1.34 -17.07 -28.37
CA SER A 15 0.24 -17.95 -28.80
C SER A 15 -1.11 -17.23 -28.89
N ASP A 16 -1.32 -16.14 -28.15
CA ASP A 16 -2.61 -15.46 -28.09
C ASP A 16 -2.43 -13.93 -28.05
N SER A 17 -3.51 -13.20 -28.32
CA SER A 17 -3.51 -11.73 -28.33
C SER A 17 -4.86 -11.15 -27.94
N LEU A 18 -4.83 -9.95 -27.38
CA LEU A 18 -6.01 -9.17 -27.03
C LEU A 18 -5.88 -7.76 -27.56
N GLU A 19 -6.99 -7.24 -28.10
CA GLU A 19 -7.09 -5.84 -28.49
C GLU A 19 -8.35 -5.22 -27.92
N ILE A 20 -8.25 -4.00 -27.48
CA ILE A 20 -9.39 -3.21 -27.00
C ILE A 20 -9.36 -1.81 -27.56
N ASN A 21 -10.53 -1.37 -28.01
CA ASN A 21 -10.79 0.01 -28.42
C ASN A 21 -11.70 0.67 -27.38
N ALA A 22 -11.29 1.80 -26.84
CA ALA A 22 -12.04 2.52 -25.83
C ALA A 22 -12.11 4.02 -26.12
N ARG A 23 -13.18 4.66 -25.65
CA ARG A 23 -13.30 6.13 -25.68
C ARG A 23 -12.57 6.72 -24.49
N GLY A 24 -11.98 7.89 -24.69
CA GLY A 24 -11.18 8.57 -23.67
C GLY A 24 -9.79 7.92 -23.48
N ASN A 25 -9.23 8.08 -22.31
CA ASN A 25 -7.85 7.71 -21.98
C ASN A 25 -7.71 6.42 -21.15
N LYS A 26 -8.79 5.62 -21.05
CA LYS A 26 -8.81 4.35 -20.29
C LYS A 26 -9.18 3.19 -21.19
N ALA A 27 -8.42 2.11 -21.08
CA ALA A 27 -8.73 0.81 -21.69
C ALA A 27 -8.74 -0.25 -20.58
N ILE A 28 -9.85 -0.97 -20.45
CA ILE A 28 -10.01 -2.06 -19.46
C ILE A 28 -10.37 -3.32 -20.24
N PHE A 29 -9.48 -4.31 -20.19
CA PHE A 29 -9.75 -5.60 -20.81
C PHE A 29 -10.83 -6.37 -20.05
N PRO A 30 -11.72 -7.10 -20.75
CA PRO A 30 -12.65 -8.00 -20.10
C PRO A 30 -11.89 -9.03 -19.27
N LEU A 31 -12.22 -9.14 -17.97
CA LEU A 31 -11.46 -9.93 -17.01
C LEU A 31 -11.26 -11.38 -17.44
N LYS A 32 -12.31 -12.00 -18.02
CA LYS A 32 -12.23 -13.40 -18.51
C LYS A 32 -11.19 -13.55 -19.64
N ALA A 33 -11.19 -12.63 -20.60
CA ALA A 33 -10.26 -12.66 -21.73
C ALA A 33 -8.83 -12.36 -21.27
N TRP A 34 -8.68 -11.40 -20.35
CA TRP A 34 -7.39 -11.05 -19.74
C TRP A 34 -6.78 -12.25 -19.01
N ARG A 35 -7.55 -12.91 -18.16
CA ARG A 35 -7.09 -14.12 -17.44
C ARG A 35 -6.72 -15.25 -18.37
N ALA A 36 -7.48 -15.45 -19.46
CA ALA A 36 -7.16 -16.47 -20.45
C ALA A 36 -5.82 -16.20 -21.14
N LEU A 37 -5.57 -14.94 -21.55
CA LEU A 37 -4.31 -14.53 -22.13
C LEU A 37 -3.15 -14.74 -21.15
N LEU A 38 -3.27 -14.29 -19.89
CA LEU A 38 -2.21 -14.47 -18.89
C LEU A 38 -1.91 -15.94 -18.60
N GLU A 39 -2.93 -16.80 -18.60
CA GLU A 39 -2.74 -18.24 -18.41
C GLU A 39 -2.01 -18.89 -19.60
N ALA A 40 -2.37 -18.50 -20.83
CA ALA A 40 -1.74 -19.02 -22.05
C ALA A 40 -0.28 -18.55 -22.20
N GLU A 41 0.03 -17.36 -21.68
CA GLU A 41 1.34 -16.72 -21.86
C GLU A 41 2.19 -16.70 -20.58
N LYS A 42 1.94 -17.64 -19.64
CA LYS A 42 2.79 -17.80 -18.45
C LYS A 42 4.26 -17.95 -18.83
N GLU A 43 5.13 -17.25 -18.11
CA GLU A 43 6.59 -17.21 -18.31
C GLU A 43 7.03 -16.65 -19.67
N HIS A 44 6.09 -16.15 -20.47
CA HIS A 44 6.39 -15.48 -21.74
C HIS A 44 6.26 -13.97 -21.63
N THR A 45 6.71 -13.29 -22.66
CA THR A 45 6.65 -11.84 -22.78
C THR A 45 5.47 -11.44 -23.65
N LEU A 46 4.71 -10.46 -23.18
CA LEU A 46 3.65 -9.80 -23.94
C LEU A 46 4.19 -8.51 -24.55
N GLU A 47 4.03 -8.31 -25.84
CA GLU A 47 4.25 -7.03 -26.50
C GLU A 47 2.99 -6.17 -26.38
N VAL A 48 3.13 -4.98 -25.82
CA VAL A 48 2.04 -4.03 -25.65
C VAL A 48 2.23 -2.85 -26.58
N THR A 49 1.22 -2.57 -27.38
CA THR A 49 1.18 -1.39 -28.25
C THR A 49 -0.01 -0.52 -27.88
N VAL A 50 0.24 0.76 -27.69
CA VAL A 50 -0.79 1.76 -27.43
C VAL A 50 -0.87 2.71 -28.62
N THR A 51 -2.08 2.93 -29.12
CA THR A 51 -2.40 3.95 -30.09
C THR A 51 -3.47 4.87 -29.50
N ALA A 52 -3.24 6.15 -29.47
CA ALA A 52 -4.20 7.13 -28.93
C ALA A 52 -4.64 8.13 -30.01
N ARG A 53 -5.89 8.59 -29.91
CA ARG A 53 -6.40 9.66 -30.75
C ARG A 53 -6.46 10.95 -29.96
N THR A 54 -5.77 11.97 -30.48
CA THR A 54 -5.78 13.33 -29.94
C THR A 54 -6.02 14.30 -31.09
N ASP A 55 -6.93 15.25 -30.95
CA ASP A 55 -7.31 16.22 -31.99
C ASP A 55 -7.66 15.55 -33.34
N GLY A 56 -8.38 14.44 -33.28
CA GLY A 56 -8.80 13.65 -34.44
C GLY A 56 -7.72 12.86 -35.15
N ARG A 57 -6.47 12.89 -34.67
CA ARG A 57 -5.33 12.17 -35.23
C ARG A 57 -4.94 10.99 -34.36
N TRP A 58 -4.66 9.85 -35.02
CA TRP A 58 -4.15 8.66 -34.34
C TRP A 58 -2.61 8.70 -34.31
N LEU A 59 -2.07 8.52 -33.09
CA LEU A 59 -0.65 8.40 -32.82
C LEU A 59 -0.37 7.03 -32.21
N ARG A 60 0.52 6.26 -32.84
CA ARG A 60 1.02 5.00 -32.30
C ARG A 60 2.30 5.25 -31.51
N TYR A 61 2.32 4.81 -30.27
CA TYR A 61 3.49 4.88 -29.39
C TYR A 61 4.40 3.68 -29.61
N PRO A 62 5.70 3.78 -29.29
CA PRO A 62 6.59 2.63 -29.29
C PRO A 62 6.03 1.50 -28.39
N SER A 63 6.12 0.27 -28.89
CA SER A 63 5.72 -0.90 -28.12
C SER A 63 6.67 -1.10 -26.92
N PHE A 64 6.13 -1.70 -25.88
CA PHE A 64 6.89 -2.10 -24.69
C PHE A 64 6.50 -3.53 -24.29
N ALA A 65 7.30 -4.12 -23.41
CA ALA A 65 7.13 -5.52 -23.03
C ALA A 65 6.67 -5.67 -21.57
N TRP A 66 5.78 -6.63 -21.32
CA TRP A 66 5.44 -7.16 -20.00
C TRP A 66 5.86 -8.61 -19.89
N GLN A 67 6.56 -8.96 -18.83
CA GLN A 67 6.84 -10.35 -18.51
C GLN A 67 5.67 -10.93 -17.70
N VAL A 68 5.10 -12.03 -18.16
CA VAL A 68 4.09 -12.77 -17.40
C VAL A 68 4.82 -13.77 -16.49
N VAL A 69 4.67 -13.61 -15.18
CA VAL A 69 5.25 -14.53 -14.19
C VAL A 69 4.27 -15.66 -13.87
N ALA A 70 4.80 -16.81 -13.47
CA ALA A 70 3.98 -17.95 -13.09
C ALA A 70 3.38 -17.81 -11.69
N ASP A 71 4.00 -16.97 -10.85
CA ASP A 71 3.59 -16.76 -9.46
C ASP A 71 2.21 -16.09 -9.38
N LYS A 72 1.44 -16.53 -8.41
CA LYS A 72 0.15 -15.91 -8.11
C LYS A 72 0.38 -14.70 -7.21
N LEU A 73 -0.22 -13.59 -7.60
CA LEU A 73 -0.31 -12.39 -6.74
C LEU A 73 -1.59 -12.45 -5.91
N ASP A 74 -1.54 -11.85 -4.73
CA ASP A 74 -2.74 -11.55 -3.97
C ASP A 74 -3.62 -10.56 -4.76
N ALA A 75 -4.93 -10.76 -4.67
CA ALA A 75 -5.86 -9.94 -5.45
C ALA A 75 -5.93 -8.48 -4.99
N TYR A 76 -5.40 -8.18 -3.81
CA TYR A 76 -5.51 -6.87 -3.20
C TYR A 76 -4.15 -6.33 -2.78
N VAL A 77 -4.00 -5.02 -2.91
CA VAL A 77 -2.88 -4.26 -2.37
C VAL A 77 -3.40 -3.15 -1.48
N SER A 78 -2.84 -3.03 -0.27
CA SER A 78 -3.09 -1.89 0.61
C SER A 78 -1.99 -0.85 0.46
N TYR A 79 -2.37 0.42 0.53
CA TYR A 79 -1.45 1.53 0.41
C TYR A 79 -1.95 2.75 1.18
N ARG A 80 -1.02 3.63 1.50
CA ARG A 80 -1.34 4.93 2.07
C ARG A 80 -1.54 5.96 0.97
N LEU A 81 -2.71 6.55 0.91
CA LEU A 81 -2.96 7.76 0.12
C LEU A 81 -2.69 8.98 0.99
N ILE A 82 -1.80 9.84 0.54
CA ILE A 82 -1.38 11.07 1.21
C ILE A 82 -1.17 12.15 0.16
N GLU A 83 -1.63 13.37 0.46
CA GLU A 83 -1.37 14.50 -0.42
C GLU A 83 0.10 14.94 -0.36
N PRO A 84 0.67 15.39 -1.47
CA PRO A 84 2.04 15.90 -1.49
C PRO A 84 2.10 17.28 -0.81
N GLY A 85 3.22 17.56 -0.14
CA GLY A 85 3.50 18.86 0.46
C GLY A 85 3.74 18.81 1.96
N TYR A 86 3.74 19.97 2.62
CA TYR A 86 3.99 20.07 4.07
C TYR A 86 2.79 19.67 4.91
N GLU A 87 1.58 19.83 4.40
CA GLU A 87 0.33 19.44 5.06
C GLU A 87 -0.03 17.98 4.78
N VAL A 88 1.01 17.15 4.79
CA VAL A 88 0.96 15.76 4.33
C VAL A 88 -0.03 14.86 5.08
N TRP A 89 -0.52 15.27 6.23
CA TRP A 89 -1.49 14.49 7.03
C TRP A 89 -2.87 15.10 7.13
N ASN A 90 -3.17 16.23 6.48
CA ASN A 90 -4.50 16.83 6.51
C ASN A 90 -5.56 15.88 5.94
N THR A 91 -5.21 15.21 4.84
CA THR A 91 -6.05 14.16 4.26
C THR A 91 -5.19 12.93 4.07
N LEU A 92 -5.37 11.93 4.92
CA LEU A 92 -4.60 10.71 4.89
C LEU A 92 -5.52 9.51 5.01
N GLN A 93 -5.38 8.56 4.11
CA GLN A 93 -6.19 7.36 4.06
C GLN A 93 -5.31 6.12 3.88
N ILE A 94 -5.67 5.03 4.54
CA ILE A 94 -5.21 3.70 4.17
C ILE A 94 -6.28 3.10 3.28
N ARG A 95 -5.91 2.76 2.07
CA ARG A 95 -6.81 2.21 1.06
C ARG A 95 -6.39 0.81 0.66
N GLU A 96 -7.34 0.06 0.17
CA GLU A 96 -7.14 -1.22 -0.46
C GLU A 96 -7.66 -1.17 -1.88
N ARG A 97 -6.90 -1.72 -2.81
CA ARG A 97 -7.26 -1.81 -4.23
C ARG A 97 -7.20 -3.23 -4.73
N CYS A 98 -8.25 -3.67 -5.41
CA CYS A 98 -8.22 -4.92 -6.16
C CYS A 98 -7.39 -4.73 -7.44
N ILE A 99 -6.35 -5.53 -7.62
CA ILE A 99 -5.47 -5.44 -8.81
C ILE A 99 -6.12 -6.03 -10.07
N GLU A 100 -7.17 -6.84 -9.93
CA GLU A 100 -7.84 -7.47 -11.06
C GLU A 100 -8.91 -6.57 -11.72
N ASN A 101 -9.66 -5.79 -10.92
CA ASN A 101 -10.77 -4.95 -11.42
C ASN A 101 -10.61 -3.47 -11.06
N PHE A 102 -9.56 -3.12 -10.30
CA PHE A 102 -9.25 -1.77 -9.84
C PHE A 102 -10.31 -1.13 -8.90
N GLU A 103 -11.22 -1.92 -8.35
CA GLU A 103 -12.09 -1.47 -7.27
C GLU A 103 -11.25 -1.07 -6.07
N GLU A 104 -11.64 0.04 -5.46
CA GLU A 104 -10.89 0.66 -4.38
C GLU A 104 -11.81 0.94 -3.20
N ARG A 105 -11.34 0.65 -1.99
CA ARG A 105 -12.06 0.98 -0.76
C ARG A 105 -11.15 1.62 0.28
N ILE A 106 -11.72 2.44 1.12
CA ILE A 106 -11.04 3.05 2.25
C ILE A 106 -11.09 2.06 3.41
N LEU A 107 -9.92 1.71 3.95
CA LEU A 107 -9.79 0.89 5.16
C LEU A 107 -9.77 1.75 6.42
N ALA A 108 -9.09 2.89 6.37
CA ALA A 108 -9.01 3.85 7.45
C ALA A 108 -8.87 5.28 6.90
N ASP A 109 -9.47 6.25 7.59
CA ASP A 109 -9.46 7.65 7.22
C ASP A 109 -9.14 8.50 8.46
N ASN A 110 -8.21 9.43 8.33
CA ASN A 110 -7.79 10.26 9.46
C ASN A 110 -8.81 11.35 9.85
N SER A 111 -9.85 11.57 9.06
CA SER A 111 -10.99 12.40 9.47
C SER A 111 -11.68 11.87 10.73
N GLN A 112 -11.58 10.56 10.99
CA GLN A 112 -12.11 9.91 12.20
C GLN A 112 -11.20 10.08 13.41
N THR A 113 -10.05 10.71 13.27
CA THR A 113 -9.03 10.88 14.28
C THR A 113 -8.54 12.33 14.41
N ASP A 114 -9.41 13.29 14.16
CA ASP A 114 -9.11 14.74 14.19
C ASP A 114 -7.91 15.13 13.30
N GLY A 115 -7.79 14.53 12.13
CA GLY A 115 -6.72 14.78 11.17
C GLY A 115 -5.33 14.26 11.59
N LYS A 116 -5.26 13.37 12.60
CA LYS A 116 -3.98 12.84 13.09
C LYS A 116 -3.34 11.92 12.05
N CYS A 117 -2.02 11.89 12.04
CA CYS A 117 -1.26 11.01 11.15
C CYS A 117 -1.54 9.54 11.47
N MET A 118 -1.82 8.75 10.44
CA MET A 118 -1.93 7.30 10.51
C MET A 118 -1.05 6.65 9.44
N ASN A 119 -0.37 5.58 9.79
CA ASN A 119 0.46 4.82 8.86
C ASN A 119 0.99 3.52 9.47
N CYS A 120 2.11 3.05 8.93
CA CYS A 120 2.80 1.84 9.38
C CYS A 120 1.86 0.64 9.35
N HIS A 121 1.06 0.55 8.25
CA HIS A 121 0.19 -0.59 8.05
C HIS A 121 0.99 -1.79 7.54
N VAL A 122 0.67 -2.94 8.08
CA VAL A 122 1.31 -4.21 7.74
C VAL A 122 0.29 -5.34 7.86
N HIS A 123 0.49 -6.38 7.06
CA HIS A 123 -0.33 -7.59 7.05
C HIS A 123 0.48 -8.80 7.49
N GLY A 124 -0.05 -9.56 8.42
CA GLY A 124 0.55 -10.83 8.84
C GLY A 124 0.32 -11.91 7.79
N GLY A 125 1.40 -12.49 7.26
CA GLY A 125 1.32 -13.53 6.24
C GLY A 125 0.59 -13.09 4.96
N ASN A 126 0.68 -11.81 4.59
CA ASN A 126 -0.04 -11.20 3.47
C ASN A 126 -1.57 -11.37 3.54
N SER A 127 -2.12 -11.57 4.73
CA SER A 127 -3.54 -11.82 4.94
C SER A 127 -4.29 -10.57 5.41
N GLY A 128 -5.41 -10.25 4.79
CA GLY A 128 -6.31 -9.20 5.27
C GLY A 128 -6.95 -9.49 6.64
N ASN A 129 -6.92 -10.75 7.10
CA ASN A 129 -7.48 -11.16 8.39
C ASN A 129 -6.56 -10.81 9.58
N LEU A 130 -5.28 -10.58 9.31
CA LEU A 130 -4.32 -10.14 10.32
C LEU A 130 -3.59 -8.91 9.79
N SER A 131 -3.91 -7.76 10.36
CA SER A 131 -3.28 -6.51 9.94
C SER A 131 -3.22 -5.51 11.08
N MET A 132 -2.33 -4.54 10.99
CA MET A 132 -2.27 -3.44 11.93
C MET A 132 -1.87 -2.14 11.23
N PHE A 133 -2.21 -1.03 11.85
CA PHE A 133 -1.71 0.30 11.49
C PHE A 133 -1.58 1.16 12.76
N HIS A 134 -0.76 2.19 12.69
CA HIS A 134 -0.49 3.06 13.84
C HIS A 134 -1.14 4.44 13.68
N LEU A 135 -1.77 4.92 14.77
CA LEU A 135 -2.31 6.26 14.92
C LEU A 135 -1.36 7.08 15.79
N ARG A 136 -0.95 8.26 15.33
CA ARG A 136 -0.07 9.17 16.07
C ARG A 136 -0.89 10.23 16.82
N GLY A 137 -0.24 10.90 17.79
CA GLY A 137 -0.80 12.00 18.56
C GLY A 137 -1.53 11.57 19.83
N GLU A 138 -2.24 12.51 20.43
CA GLU A 138 -3.01 12.27 21.66
C GLU A 138 -4.10 11.20 21.42
N GLY A 139 -4.20 10.25 22.33
CA GLY A 139 -5.09 9.10 22.13
C GLY A 139 -4.67 8.12 21.03
N GLY A 140 -3.46 8.27 20.49
CA GLY A 140 -2.89 7.37 19.48
C GLY A 140 -2.71 5.94 19.97
N GLY A 141 -2.14 5.09 19.12
CA GLY A 141 -1.88 3.68 19.40
C GLY A 141 -1.90 2.85 18.13
N THR A 142 -1.63 1.56 18.26
CA THR A 142 -1.71 0.63 17.15
C THR A 142 -3.09 -0.01 17.10
N VAL A 143 -3.74 0.05 15.95
CA VAL A 143 -4.99 -0.66 15.69
C VAL A 143 -4.65 -2.01 15.10
N LEU A 144 -4.96 -3.07 15.83
CA LEU A 144 -4.82 -4.46 15.39
C LEU A 144 -6.17 -4.96 14.89
N ASN A 145 -6.19 -5.47 13.68
CA ASN A 145 -7.28 -6.28 13.13
C ASN A 145 -6.88 -7.76 13.22
N ARG A 146 -7.75 -8.54 13.83
CA ARG A 146 -7.66 -10.00 13.80
C ARG A 146 -9.05 -10.56 13.50
N ASP A 147 -9.18 -11.19 12.33
CA ASP A 147 -10.45 -11.77 11.86
C ASP A 147 -11.63 -10.79 11.90
N GLY A 148 -11.40 -9.56 11.46
CA GLY A 148 -12.41 -8.49 11.46
C GLY A 148 -12.68 -7.84 12.82
N LYS A 149 -12.01 -8.27 13.88
CA LYS A 149 -12.11 -7.66 15.21
C LYS A 149 -11.00 -6.63 15.39
N LEU A 150 -11.38 -5.38 15.55
CA LEU A 150 -10.45 -4.29 15.75
C LEU A 150 -10.17 -4.08 17.26
N ARG A 151 -8.90 -3.93 17.60
CA ARG A 151 -8.44 -3.58 18.95
C ARG A 151 -7.42 -2.48 18.86
N LYS A 152 -7.58 -1.42 19.66
CA LYS A 152 -6.55 -0.40 19.82
C LYS A 152 -5.64 -0.77 20.96
N LEU A 153 -4.35 -0.80 20.72
CA LEU A 153 -3.29 -1.22 21.62
C LEU A 153 -2.39 -0.02 21.94
N ALA A 154 -2.09 0.18 23.22
CA ALA A 154 -1.06 1.12 23.64
C ALA A 154 0.27 0.35 23.73
N LEU A 155 1.08 0.45 22.69
CA LEU A 155 2.38 -0.22 22.62
C LEU A 155 3.47 0.63 23.27
N LYS A 156 3.31 0.91 24.56
CA LYS A 156 4.29 1.62 25.38
C LYS A 156 4.19 1.15 26.82
N ASN A 157 5.34 1.02 27.47
CA ASN A 157 5.46 0.85 28.91
C ASN A 157 6.58 1.75 29.46
N GLU A 158 6.84 1.69 30.76
CA GLU A 158 7.81 2.54 31.45
C GLU A 158 9.26 2.26 31.05
N GLN A 159 9.54 1.08 30.50
CA GLN A 159 10.89 0.64 30.10
C GLN A 159 11.25 1.08 28.67
N MET A 160 10.32 1.70 27.94
CA MET A 160 10.50 2.05 26.54
C MET A 160 10.73 3.53 26.36
N ILE A 161 11.66 3.90 25.47
CA ILE A 161 11.97 5.31 25.14
C ILE A 161 10.80 6.02 24.50
N SER A 162 10.02 5.32 23.68
CA SER A 162 8.82 5.85 23.04
C SER A 162 7.79 4.74 22.77
N ALA A 163 6.66 5.08 22.19
CA ALA A 163 5.71 4.07 21.73
C ALA A 163 6.31 3.23 20.61
N ALA A 164 6.03 1.93 20.62
CA ALA A 164 6.44 1.02 19.57
C ALA A 164 5.65 1.27 18.28
N VAL A 165 6.37 1.45 17.19
CA VAL A 165 5.86 1.73 15.83
C VAL A 165 6.68 0.91 14.83
N TYR A 166 6.40 1.00 13.55
CA TYR A 166 7.15 0.31 12.48
C TYR A 166 7.30 -1.20 12.76
N GLY A 167 6.18 -1.84 13.05
CA GLY A 167 6.16 -3.24 13.40
C GLY A 167 5.95 -4.15 12.21
N ASP A 168 6.30 -5.42 12.43
CA ASP A 168 5.94 -6.52 11.54
C ASP A 168 5.50 -7.73 12.37
N PHE A 169 4.73 -8.63 11.74
CA PHE A 169 4.26 -9.84 12.40
C PHE A 169 5.26 -10.99 12.26
N HIS A 170 5.38 -11.76 13.30
CA HIS A 170 5.94 -13.10 13.17
C HIS A 170 5.00 -13.97 12.30
N PRO A 171 5.52 -14.92 11.50
CA PRO A 171 4.70 -15.74 10.61
C PRO A 171 3.55 -16.50 11.27
N ASP A 172 3.65 -16.83 12.57
CA ASP A 172 2.55 -17.48 13.31
C ASP A 172 1.40 -16.50 13.69
N GLY A 173 1.60 -15.20 13.50
CA GLY A 173 0.64 -14.15 13.82
C GLY A 173 0.46 -13.88 15.31
N ARG A 174 1.14 -14.61 16.20
CA ARG A 174 1.06 -14.41 17.65
C ARG A 174 1.93 -13.26 18.12
N TYR A 175 3.12 -13.15 17.56
CA TYR A 175 4.11 -12.14 17.95
C TYR A 175 4.22 -11.04 16.90
N GLY A 176 4.62 -9.86 17.36
CA GLY A 176 5.06 -8.77 16.51
C GLY A 176 6.32 -8.14 17.07
N VAL A 177 7.22 -7.73 16.19
CA VAL A 177 8.42 -6.96 16.52
C VAL A 177 8.20 -5.52 16.09
N PHE A 178 8.58 -4.57 16.93
CA PHE A 178 8.38 -3.15 16.72
C PHE A 178 9.64 -2.38 17.00
N SER A 179 9.78 -1.24 16.35
CA SER A 179 10.81 -0.24 16.68
C SER A 179 10.23 0.83 17.61
N SER A 180 10.99 1.19 18.62
CA SER A 180 10.72 2.32 19.52
C SER A 180 11.81 3.36 19.29
N ASN A 181 11.45 4.57 18.81
CA ASN A 181 12.39 5.51 18.24
C ASN A 181 12.28 6.89 18.88
N VAL A 182 13.41 7.57 19.02
CA VAL A 182 13.44 9.02 19.25
C VAL A 182 13.58 9.74 17.92
N ILE A 183 12.52 10.42 17.50
CA ILE A 183 12.38 11.03 16.18
C ILE A 183 12.54 12.54 16.29
N ILE A 184 13.40 13.11 15.44
CA ILE A 184 13.57 14.57 15.29
C ILE A 184 13.07 14.95 13.89
N PRO A 185 11.92 15.63 13.77
CA PRO A 185 11.48 16.17 12.49
C PRO A 185 12.27 17.46 12.16
N MET A 186 12.71 17.56 10.92
CA MET A 186 13.37 18.75 10.38
C MET A 186 12.54 19.37 9.27
N PHE A 187 12.16 20.61 9.46
CA PHE A 187 11.41 21.39 8.48
C PHE A 187 12.38 22.29 7.72
N HIS A 188 12.24 22.30 6.39
CA HIS A 188 12.99 23.20 5.52
C HIS A 188 12.15 24.41 5.15
N THR A 189 12.78 25.57 5.07
CA THR A 189 12.14 26.83 4.64
C THR A 189 11.95 26.89 3.12
N GLU A 190 12.67 26.04 2.38
CA GLU A 190 12.59 25.97 0.93
C GLU A 190 11.45 25.06 0.49
N SER A 191 10.55 25.56 -0.37
CA SER A 191 9.35 24.85 -0.82
C SER A 191 9.61 23.57 -1.63
N ASN A 192 10.82 23.41 -2.18
CA ASN A 192 11.22 22.22 -2.94
C ASN A 192 11.87 21.12 -2.09
N ARG A 193 12.11 21.38 -0.81
CA ARG A 193 12.61 20.37 0.14
C ARG A 193 11.47 19.75 0.92
N ARG A 194 11.55 18.43 1.05
CA ARG A 194 10.58 17.66 1.84
C ARG A 194 10.94 17.73 3.32
N LEU A 195 9.95 17.46 4.17
CA LEU A 195 10.17 17.15 5.56
C LEU A 195 11.14 15.97 5.68
N GLU A 196 12.18 16.13 6.45
CA GLU A 196 13.12 15.08 6.82
C GLU A 196 12.86 14.64 8.27
N VAL A 197 13.09 13.38 8.55
CA VAL A 197 12.92 12.80 9.88
C VAL A 197 14.18 12.00 10.21
N TYR A 198 14.77 12.27 11.35
CA TYR A 198 15.95 11.57 11.85
C TYR A 198 15.55 10.73 13.06
N ASP A 199 15.87 9.45 13.01
CA ASP A 199 15.84 8.56 14.16
C ASP A 199 17.21 8.60 14.85
N THR A 200 17.25 9.17 16.04
CA THR A 200 18.53 9.36 16.78
C THR A 200 18.84 8.19 17.71
N VAL A 201 17.81 7.54 18.23
CA VAL A 201 17.90 6.33 19.06
C VAL A 201 16.79 5.39 18.63
N SER A 202 17.09 4.10 18.56
CA SER A 202 16.13 3.08 18.20
C SER A 202 16.33 1.82 19.05
N ASP A 203 15.24 1.36 19.67
CA ASP A 203 15.16 0.10 20.38
C ASP A 203 14.17 -0.82 19.71
N LEU A 204 14.28 -2.12 19.98
CA LEU A 204 13.31 -3.11 19.55
C LEU A 204 12.42 -3.55 20.72
N ALA A 205 11.16 -3.80 20.43
CA ALA A 205 10.21 -4.36 21.36
C ALA A 205 9.42 -5.50 20.73
N VAL A 206 9.12 -6.51 21.52
CA VAL A 206 8.28 -7.64 21.11
C VAL A 206 6.93 -7.53 21.79
N ALA A 207 5.87 -7.66 21.01
CA ALA A 207 4.52 -7.80 21.51
C ALA A 207 4.05 -9.24 21.33
N ASP A 208 3.49 -9.85 22.40
CA ASP A 208 2.74 -11.09 22.34
C ASP A 208 1.25 -10.75 22.32
N PHE A 209 0.58 -11.06 21.23
CA PHE A 209 -0.85 -10.76 21.01
C PHE A 209 -1.76 -11.91 21.49
N ASP A 210 -1.25 -12.85 22.28
CA ASP A 210 -2.01 -14.03 22.69
C ASP A 210 -3.26 -13.67 23.51
N GLY A 211 -4.36 -14.25 23.11
CA GLY A 211 -5.65 -14.12 23.79
C GLY A 211 -6.10 -12.66 23.98
N ASN A 212 -6.57 -12.37 25.20
CA ASN A 212 -7.02 -11.04 25.61
C ASN A 212 -5.92 -10.19 26.26
N ARG A 213 -4.69 -10.71 26.37
CA ARG A 213 -3.57 -10.05 27.05
C ARG A 213 -2.42 -9.87 26.05
N MET A 214 -2.05 -8.62 25.84
CA MET A 214 -0.83 -8.29 25.13
C MET A 214 0.31 -8.10 26.14
N ILE A 215 1.45 -8.72 25.89
CA ILE A 215 2.68 -8.52 26.64
C ILE A 215 3.66 -7.80 25.74
N LEU A 216 4.15 -6.65 26.18
CA LEU A 216 5.15 -5.86 25.48
C LEU A 216 6.44 -5.90 26.28
N SER A 217 7.50 -6.40 25.66
CA SER A 217 8.83 -6.51 26.27
C SER A 217 9.87 -5.80 25.42
N PRO A 218 10.68 -4.89 25.96
CA PRO A 218 11.87 -4.41 25.27
C PRO A 218 12.79 -5.59 24.94
N LEU A 219 13.34 -5.58 23.75
CA LEU A 219 14.29 -6.58 23.28
C LEU A 219 15.72 -6.04 23.35
N THR A 220 15.84 -4.75 23.08
CA THR A 220 17.08 -3.99 23.26
C THR A 220 16.74 -2.80 24.17
N ALA A 221 17.47 -2.65 25.23
CA ALA A 221 17.42 -1.47 26.07
C ALA A 221 18.84 -1.26 26.62
N ASP A 222 19.34 -0.07 26.45
CA ASP A 222 20.60 0.38 27.10
C ASP A 222 20.36 0.81 28.54
#